data_91defc4b117723b0837b0b56ca645b63
#
_entry.id   91defc4b117723b0837b0b56ca645b63
#
_cell.length_a   1.000
_cell.length_b   1.000
_cell.length_c   1.000
_cell.angle_alpha   90.00
_cell.angle_beta   90.00
_cell.angle_gamma   90.00
#
_symmetry.space_group_name_H-M   'P 1'
#
loop_
_entity.id
_entity.type
_entity.pdbx_description
1 polymer ?
#
loop_
_entity_poly.entity_id
_entity_poly.type
_entity_poly.pdbx_seq_one_letter_code
_entity_poly.pdbx_strand_id
1 'polypeptide(L)'
;MIERDGSISVLVPENMKENLITEILDSKEYSIIKNQTLWHIANDGKETRPFVNGQTFMFKGQNYTLILKDDAAAEIEFINDTFLLNSSVKDFRAAFEQFYKEECKKFLAERYEVYKDKIPVRPKKIEVRQMSTRWGSCTPSGNININWNCIMTPQFVFDYILVHELVHLKYHRHDNDFWQTVGFIVPDYESAKDWLLRNGVKMEI
;
A
#
# COMPACT_ATOMS: atom_id res chain seq x y z
N MET A 1 -2.30 -9.72 -12.14
CA MET A 1 -1.69 -8.78 -11.19
C MET A 1 -0.80 -9.57 -10.25
N ILE A 2 0.33 -9.01 -9.81
CA ILE A 2 1.09 -9.62 -8.72
C ILE A 2 0.63 -8.93 -7.44
N GLU A 3 0.18 -9.73 -6.50
CA GLU A 3 -0.30 -9.27 -5.21
C GLU A 3 0.89 -8.95 -4.28
N ARG A 4 0.58 -8.34 -3.15
CA ARG A 4 1.59 -7.96 -2.15
C ARG A 4 2.41 -9.14 -1.61
N ASP A 5 1.85 -10.34 -1.55
CA ASP A 5 2.49 -11.57 -1.09
C ASP A 5 3.23 -12.34 -2.20
N GLY A 6 3.28 -11.80 -3.41
CA GLY A 6 3.87 -12.43 -4.60
C GLY A 6 2.96 -13.41 -5.32
N SER A 7 1.75 -13.62 -4.83
CA SER A 7 0.76 -14.42 -5.53
C SER A 7 0.27 -13.73 -6.81
N ILE A 8 -0.21 -14.52 -7.76
CA ILE A 8 -0.75 -14.01 -9.01
C ILE A 8 -2.27 -14.09 -8.95
N SER A 9 -2.93 -12.95 -9.07
CA SER A 9 -4.39 -12.90 -9.23
C SER A 9 -4.77 -12.57 -10.67
N VAL A 10 -5.77 -13.29 -11.18
CA VAL A 10 -6.33 -13.10 -12.52
C VAL A 10 -7.81 -12.80 -12.38
N LEU A 11 -8.19 -11.59 -12.75
CA LEU A 11 -9.59 -11.17 -12.77
C LEU A 11 -10.16 -11.38 -14.17
N VAL A 12 -11.17 -12.22 -14.27
CA VAL A 12 -11.85 -12.55 -15.53
C VAL A 12 -13.35 -12.26 -15.39
N PRO A 13 -14.05 -11.93 -16.49
CA PRO A 13 -15.51 -11.87 -16.50
C PRO A 13 -16.14 -13.23 -16.13
N GLU A 14 -17.24 -13.22 -15.38
CA GLU A 14 -17.91 -14.45 -14.89
C GLU A 14 -18.24 -15.48 -16.00
N ASN A 15 -18.47 -15.02 -17.23
CA ASN A 15 -18.84 -15.89 -18.36
C ASN A 15 -17.67 -16.16 -19.32
N MET A 16 -16.41 -15.88 -18.93
CA MET A 16 -15.27 -16.15 -19.81
C MET A 16 -14.97 -17.65 -19.85
N LYS A 17 -14.83 -18.19 -21.05
CA LYS A 17 -14.51 -19.61 -21.24
C LYS A 17 -13.07 -19.90 -20.76
N GLU A 18 -12.90 -21.03 -20.11
CA GLU A 18 -11.63 -21.43 -19.48
C GLU A 18 -10.47 -21.54 -20.49
N ASN A 19 -10.73 -22.04 -21.71
CA ASN A 19 -9.74 -22.09 -22.78
C ASN A 19 -9.24 -20.70 -23.20
N LEU A 20 -10.10 -19.67 -23.19
CA LEU A 20 -9.70 -18.31 -23.52
C LEU A 20 -8.86 -17.69 -22.39
N ILE A 21 -9.16 -18.04 -21.13
CA ILE A 21 -8.34 -17.63 -19.99
C ILE A 21 -6.92 -18.20 -20.13
N THR A 22 -6.81 -19.49 -20.43
CA THR A 22 -5.53 -20.16 -20.65
C THR A 22 -4.74 -19.51 -21.78
N GLU A 23 -5.36 -19.27 -22.93
CA GLU A 23 -4.74 -18.62 -24.09
C GLU A 23 -4.19 -17.21 -23.74
N ILE A 24 -4.94 -16.43 -22.98
CA ILE A 24 -4.50 -15.10 -22.50
C ILE A 24 -3.33 -15.23 -21.54
N LEU A 25 -3.36 -16.21 -20.63
CA LEU A 25 -2.28 -16.44 -19.67
C LEU A 25 -1.01 -16.86 -20.40
N ASP A 26 -1.09 -17.80 -21.33
CA ASP A 26 0.04 -18.25 -22.15
C ASP A 26 0.66 -17.09 -22.95
N SER A 27 -0.18 -16.22 -23.53
CA SER A 27 0.30 -15.03 -24.24
C SER A 27 1.05 -14.03 -23.35
N LYS A 28 0.85 -14.09 -22.04
CA LYS A 28 1.46 -13.19 -21.03
C LYS A 28 2.45 -13.90 -20.11
N GLU A 29 2.70 -15.18 -20.33
CA GLU A 29 3.55 -16.03 -19.48
C GLU A 29 4.90 -15.37 -19.17
N TYR A 30 5.61 -14.91 -20.19
CA TYR A 30 6.90 -14.24 -20.01
C TYR A 30 6.81 -13.02 -19.09
N SER A 31 5.80 -12.18 -19.27
CA SER A 31 5.59 -10.99 -18.44
C SER A 31 5.23 -11.33 -16.99
N ILE A 32 4.45 -12.39 -16.82
CA ILE A 32 4.06 -12.90 -15.51
C ILE A 32 5.29 -13.43 -14.78
N ILE A 33 6.04 -14.33 -15.40
CA ILE A 33 7.26 -14.93 -14.80
C ILE A 33 8.30 -13.86 -14.52
N LYS A 34 8.56 -12.94 -15.47
CA LYS A 34 9.50 -11.85 -15.29
C LYS A 34 9.13 -11.00 -14.05
N ASN A 35 7.88 -10.58 -13.95
CA ASN A 35 7.44 -9.74 -12.86
C ASN A 35 7.44 -10.48 -11.52
N GLN A 36 7.07 -11.75 -11.49
CA GLN A 36 7.15 -12.59 -10.31
C GLN A 36 8.59 -12.82 -9.86
N THR A 37 9.50 -13.07 -10.80
CA THR A 37 10.94 -13.18 -10.50
C THR A 37 11.50 -11.87 -9.94
N LEU A 38 11.16 -10.72 -10.53
CA LEU A 38 11.56 -9.41 -10.01
C LEU A 38 10.99 -9.17 -8.61
N TRP A 39 9.75 -9.59 -8.37
CA TRP A 39 9.15 -9.53 -7.05
C TRP A 39 9.93 -10.39 -6.05
N HIS A 40 10.24 -11.65 -6.36
CA HIS A 40 11.02 -12.53 -5.48
C HIS A 40 12.42 -11.96 -5.20
N ILE A 41 13.14 -11.51 -6.22
CA ILE A 41 14.48 -10.90 -6.06
C ILE A 41 14.39 -9.64 -5.16
N ALA A 42 13.38 -8.81 -5.36
CA ALA A 42 13.21 -7.58 -4.59
C ALA A 42 12.78 -7.83 -3.14
N ASN A 43 12.17 -8.97 -2.87
CA ASN A 43 11.50 -9.30 -1.62
C ASN A 43 12.11 -10.55 -0.92
N ASP A 44 13.25 -11.00 -1.41
CA ASP A 44 14.03 -12.05 -0.75
C ASP A 44 14.54 -11.52 0.61
N GLY A 45 14.21 -12.24 1.69
CA GLY A 45 14.59 -11.88 3.05
C GLY A 45 13.50 -11.13 3.86
N LYS A 46 12.33 -11.76 4.03
CA LYS A 46 11.37 -11.34 5.07
C LYS A 46 12.02 -11.45 6.45
N GLU A 47 12.54 -10.35 6.98
CA GLU A 47 13.05 -10.30 8.35
C GLU A 47 11.92 -9.95 9.30
N THR A 48 11.67 -10.81 10.29
CA THR A 48 10.90 -10.41 11.47
C THR A 48 11.73 -9.38 12.23
N ARG A 49 11.24 -8.16 12.34
CA ARG A 49 11.93 -7.08 13.05
C ARG A 49 11.63 -7.16 14.54
N PRO A 50 12.63 -7.39 15.39
CA PRO A 50 12.41 -7.37 16.83
C PRO A 50 12.19 -5.92 17.30
N PHE A 51 11.35 -5.72 18.30
CA PHE A 51 11.14 -4.42 18.91
C PHE A 51 12.17 -4.17 20.01
N VAL A 52 13.39 -3.79 19.59
CA VAL A 52 14.52 -3.51 20.48
C VAL A 52 15.12 -2.15 20.17
N ASN A 53 15.84 -1.57 21.13
CA ASN A 53 16.56 -0.31 20.95
C ASN A 53 17.51 -0.38 19.75
N GLY A 54 17.43 0.63 18.88
CA GLY A 54 18.26 0.74 17.67
C GLY A 54 17.67 0.05 16.44
N GLN A 55 16.63 -0.77 16.57
CA GLN A 55 15.90 -1.31 15.41
C GLN A 55 15.24 -0.18 14.64
N THR A 56 15.17 -0.33 13.31
CA THR A 56 14.54 0.69 12.46
C THR A 56 13.22 0.21 11.89
N PHE A 57 12.27 1.14 11.80
CA PHE A 57 10.96 0.94 11.20
C PHE A 57 10.69 1.99 10.13
N MET A 58 10.07 1.56 9.03
CA MET A 58 9.77 2.43 7.90
C MET A 58 8.53 3.29 8.17
N PHE A 59 8.66 4.61 7.95
CA PHE A 59 7.55 5.55 8.07
C PHE A 59 7.71 6.66 7.02
N LYS A 60 6.66 6.93 6.26
CA LYS A 60 6.66 7.95 5.17
C LYS A 60 7.87 7.83 4.23
N GLY A 61 8.27 6.60 3.90
CA GLY A 61 9.32 6.30 2.94
C GLY A 61 10.74 6.27 3.49
N GLN A 62 10.95 6.49 4.77
CA GLN A 62 12.24 6.47 5.43
C GLN A 62 12.26 5.51 6.62
N ASN A 63 13.45 5.03 7.00
CA ASN A 63 13.64 4.20 8.18
C ASN A 63 14.03 5.07 9.36
N TYR A 64 13.32 4.91 10.48
CA TYR A 64 13.55 5.65 11.71
C TYR A 64 13.84 4.71 12.86
N THR A 65 14.72 5.11 13.76
CA THR A 65 15.16 4.31 14.88
C THR A 65 14.10 4.23 15.97
N LEU A 66 13.96 3.04 16.56
CA LEU A 66 13.15 2.78 17.74
C LEU A 66 14.01 2.97 19.01
N ILE A 67 13.47 3.68 19.99
CA ILE A 67 13.97 3.77 21.35
C ILE A 67 12.88 3.33 22.31
N LEU A 68 13.20 2.37 23.15
CA LEU A 68 12.36 1.98 24.28
C LEU A 68 12.62 2.97 25.43
N LYS A 69 11.55 3.54 25.97
CA LYS A 69 11.62 4.56 27.01
C LYS A 69 10.67 4.21 28.14
N ASP A 70 11.18 4.22 29.36
CA ASP A 70 10.35 4.11 30.55
C ASP A 70 9.56 5.41 30.75
N ASP A 71 8.35 5.30 31.24
CA ASP A 71 7.47 6.43 31.56
C ASP A 71 7.21 7.40 30.38
N ALA A 72 7.15 6.89 29.13
CA ALA A 72 6.71 7.69 28.00
C ALA A 72 5.24 8.11 28.17
N ALA A 73 4.87 9.31 27.68
CA ALA A 73 3.54 9.89 27.87
C ALA A 73 2.44 9.11 27.11
N ALA A 74 2.81 8.46 26.00
CA ALA A 74 1.94 7.59 25.22
C ALA A 74 2.58 6.21 24.99
N GLU A 75 1.79 5.25 24.53
CA GLU A 75 2.32 3.92 24.18
C GLU A 75 3.42 4.01 23.13
N ILE A 76 3.22 4.83 22.10
CA ILE A 76 4.20 5.12 21.05
C ILE A 76 4.05 6.57 20.58
N GLU A 77 5.19 7.22 20.35
CA GLU A 77 5.28 8.58 19.81
C GLU A 77 6.33 8.61 18.68
N PHE A 78 6.15 9.53 17.73
CA PHE A 78 7.15 9.82 16.71
C PHE A 78 7.59 11.28 16.86
N ILE A 79 8.81 11.48 17.37
CA ILE A 79 9.35 12.80 17.70
C ILE A 79 10.81 12.85 17.24
N ASN A 80 11.20 13.95 16.59
CA ASN A 80 12.56 14.19 16.12
C ASN A 80 13.15 12.98 15.36
N ASP A 81 12.39 12.49 14.38
CA ASP A 81 12.77 11.36 13.53
C ASP A 81 13.08 10.05 14.30
N THR A 82 12.43 9.87 15.43
CA THR A 82 12.62 8.72 16.31
C THR A 82 11.28 8.19 16.80
N PHE A 83 11.11 6.87 16.80
CA PHE A 83 10.01 6.21 17.49
C PHE A 83 10.36 6.03 18.96
N LEU A 84 9.56 6.59 19.83
CA LEU A 84 9.64 6.38 21.28
C LEU A 84 8.51 5.41 21.68
N LEU A 85 8.87 4.23 22.14
CA LEU A 85 7.92 3.21 22.58
C LEU A 85 8.03 3.02 24.09
N ASN A 86 6.91 3.12 24.78
CA ASN A 86 6.87 2.91 26.23
C ASN A 86 7.20 1.44 26.54
N SER A 87 8.24 1.19 27.32
CA SER A 87 8.71 -0.17 27.67
C SER A 87 7.71 -0.97 28.50
N SER A 88 6.72 -0.31 29.13
CA SER A 88 5.65 -0.96 29.88
C SER A 88 4.53 -1.54 29.02
N VAL A 89 4.52 -1.25 27.71
CA VAL A 89 3.53 -1.77 26.76
C VAL A 89 3.69 -3.29 26.64
N LYS A 90 2.59 -4.02 26.78
CA LYS A 90 2.62 -5.50 26.73
C LYS A 90 2.76 -6.06 25.31
N ASP A 91 2.20 -5.37 24.34
CA ASP A 91 2.23 -5.78 22.92
C ASP A 91 2.74 -4.63 22.05
N PHE A 92 4.03 -4.63 21.82
CA PHE A 92 4.70 -3.61 21.00
C PHE A 92 4.21 -3.59 19.55
N ARG A 93 3.90 -4.75 19.00
CA ARG A 93 3.37 -4.86 17.63
C ARG A 93 2.00 -4.20 17.55
N ALA A 94 1.11 -4.49 18.46
CA ALA A 94 -0.23 -3.89 18.48
C ALA A 94 -0.16 -2.36 18.64
N ALA A 95 0.73 -1.84 19.49
CA ALA A 95 0.95 -0.41 19.64
C ALA A 95 1.43 0.24 18.34
N PHE A 96 2.42 -0.36 17.64
CA PHE A 96 2.88 0.11 16.34
C PHE A 96 1.79 0.06 15.27
N GLU A 97 1.03 -1.04 15.19
CA GLU A 97 -0.10 -1.14 14.25
C GLU A 97 -1.13 -0.04 14.50
N GLN A 98 -1.47 0.21 15.74
CA GLN A 98 -2.43 1.26 16.08
C GLN A 98 -1.89 2.64 15.72
N PHE A 99 -0.64 2.94 16.03
CA PHE A 99 0.01 4.19 15.64
C PHE A 99 -0.02 4.38 14.12
N TYR A 100 0.41 3.37 13.35
CA TYR A 100 0.40 3.46 11.89
C TYR A 100 -1.01 3.61 11.30
N LYS A 101 -2.02 2.95 11.89
CA LYS A 101 -3.42 3.11 11.48
C LYS A 101 -3.90 4.56 11.67
N GLU A 102 -3.58 5.17 12.82
CA GLU A 102 -3.98 6.56 13.11
C GLU A 102 -3.24 7.55 12.20
N GLU A 103 -1.93 7.39 12.02
CA GLU A 103 -1.15 8.24 11.12
C GLU A 103 -1.58 8.07 9.66
N CYS A 104 -1.91 6.84 9.23
CA CYS A 104 -2.46 6.59 7.89
C CYS A 104 -3.81 7.29 7.68
N LYS A 105 -4.70 7.31 8.68
CA LYS A 105 -5.97 8.02 8.59
C LYS A 105 -5.76 9.54 8.43
N LYS A 106 -4.87 10.13 9.24
CA LYS A 106 -4.54 11.56 9.15
C LYS A 106 -3.96 11.90 7.78
N PHE A 107 -2.97 11.13 7.33
CA PHE A 107 -2.31 11.34 6.05
C PHE A 107 -3.26 11.12 4.87
N LEU A 108 -4.11 10.10 4.93
CA LEU A 108 -5.14 9.84 3.93
C LEU A 108 -6.10 11.03 3.79
N ALA A 109 -6.56 11.58 4.91
CA ALA A 109 -7.45 12.75 4.88
C ALA A 109 -6.76 13.96 4.24
N GLU A 110 -5.51 14.24 4.59
CA GLU A 110 -4.70 15.30 3.99
C GLU A 110 -4.54 15.09 2.48
N ARG A 111 -4.13 13.89 2.04
CA ARG A 111 -3.90 13.61 0.63
C ARG A 111 -5.20 13.58 -0.18
N TYR A 112 -6.31 13.13 0.41
CA TYR A 112 -7.62 13.18 -0.24
C TYR A 112 -8.04 14.61 -0.57
N GLU A 113 -7.82 15.58 0.31
CA GLU A 113 -8.11 17.00 0.04
C GLU A 113 -7.37 17.52 -1.21
N VAL A 114 -6.15 17.04 -1.48
CA VAL A 114 -5.35 17.43 -2.66
C VAL A 114 -5.95 16.86 -3.97
N TYR A 115 -6.55 15.66 -3.90
CA TYR A 115 -6.98 14.92 -5.10
C TYR A 115 -8.49 14.90 -5.33
N LYS A 116 -9.29 15.22 -4.33
CA LYS A 116 -10.77 15.10 -4.40
C LYS A 116 -11.40 15.81 -5.61
N ASP A 117 -10.83 16.94 -6.04
CA ASP A 117 -11.38 17.73 -7.15
C ASP A 117 -10.79 17.37 -8.52
N LYS A 118 -9.80 16.48 -8.56
CA LYS A 118 -9.19 16.03 -9.82
C LYS A 118 -9.97 14.91 -10.52
N ILE A 119 -10.92 14.29 -9.80
CA ILE A 119 -11.77 13.23 -10.32
C ILE A 119 -13.24 13.64 -10.11
N PRO A 120 -14.11 13.56 -11.14
CA PRO A 120 -15.48 14.09 -11.07
C PRO A 120 -16.43 13.25 -10.21
N VAL A 121 -15.98 12.10 -9.70
CA VAL A 121 -16.77 11.18 -8.88
C VAL A 121 -16.24 11.17 -7.45
N ARG A 122 -17.14 11.26 -6.47
CA ARG A 122 -16.78 11.21 -5.05
C ARG A 122 -16.99 9.81 -4.49
N PRO A 123 -16.08 9.31 -3.65
CA PRO A 123 -16.32 8.08 -2.91
C PRO A 123 -17.45 8.27 -1.90
N LYS A 124 -18.21 7.22 -1.66
CA LYS A 124 -19.21 7.19 -0.58
C LYS A 124 -18.54 7.15 0.79
N LYS A 125 -17.42 6.45 0.87
CA LYS A 125 -16.61 6.29 2.09
C LYS A 125 -15.18 6.00 1.72
N ILE A 126 -14.24 6.53 2.49
CA ILE A 126 -12.82 6.14 2.43
C ILE A 126 -12.42 5.66 3.81
N GLU A 127 -11.83 4.48 3.90
CA GLU A 127 -11.41 3.87 5.17
C GLU A 127 -9.99 3.33 5.09
N VAL A 128 -9.31 3.38 6.22
CA VAL A 128 -8.05 2.65 6.44
C VAL A 128 -8.38 1.28 7.01
N ARG A 129 -7.87 0.24 6.35
CA ARG A 129 -8.09 -1.17 6.74
C ARG A 129 -6.80 -1.97 6.70
N GLN A 130 -6.83 -3.13 7.33
CA GLN A 130 -5.81 -4.15 7.11
C GLN A 130 -6.22 -5.01 5.91
N MET A 131 -5.28 -5.19 4.98
CA MET A 131 -5.45 -6.06 3.81
C MET A 131 -4.18 -6.89 3.63
N SER A 132 -4.31 -8.18 3.33
CA SER A 132 -3.18 -9.11 3.19
C SER A 132 -2.46 -8.94 1.86
N THR A 133 -3.21 -8.77 0.75
CA THR A 133 -2.67 -8.86 -0.61
C THR A 133 -2.67 -7.55 -1.38
N ARG A 134 -3.42 -6.53 -0.94
CA ARG A 134 -3.63 -5.29 -1.70
C ARG A 134 -3.24 -4.05 -0.91
N TRP A 135 -2.84 -3.01 -1.64
CA TRP A 135 -2.56 -1.69 -1.08
C TRP A 135 -3.82 -0.84 -0.94
N GLY A 136 -4.79 -1.06 -1.82
CA GLY A 136 -6.07 -0.41 -1.82
C GLY A 136 -7.15 -1.26 -2.49
N SER A 137 -8.39 -0.82 -2.41
CA SER A 137 -9.50 -1.38 -3.17
C SER A 137 -10.63 -0.37 -3.30
N CYS A 138 -11.26 -0.35 -4.48
CA CYS A 138 -12.51 0.37 -4.72
C CYS A 138 -13.63 -0.66 -4.94
N THR A 139 -14.71 -0.56 -4.15
CA THR A 139 -15.86 -1.44 -4.32
C THR A 139 -16.80 -0.92 -5.39
N PRO A 140 -17.63 -1.78 -6.03
CA PRO A 140 -18.67 -1.34 -6.97
C PRO A 140 -19.66 -0.35 -6.35
N SER A 141 -19.84 -0.38 -5.03
CA SER A 141 -20.68 0.57 -4.30
C SER A 141 -20.04 1.94 -4.08
N GLY A 142 -18.78 2.15 -4.51
CA GLY A 142 -18.06 3.41 -4.39
C GLY A 142 -17.38 3.63 -3.03
N ASN A 143 -17.10 2.57 -2.28
CA ASN A 143 -16.26 2.66 -1.08
C ASN A 143 -14.81 2.37 -1.43
N ILE A 144 -13.90 3.18 -0.90
CA ILE A 144 -12.45 3.03 -1.04
C ILE A 144 -11.87 2.55 0.28
N ASN A 145 -11.01 1.55 0.22
CA ASN A 145 -10.22 1.09 1.35
C ASN A 145 -8.73 1.26 1.02
N ILE A 146 -7.97 1.80 1.96
CA ILE A 146 -6.50 1.92 1.87
C ILE A 146 -5.89 1.06 2.97
N ASN A 147 -4.88 0.27 2.62
CA ASN A 147 -4.14 -0.53 3.58
C ASN A 147 -3.31 0.39 4.49
N TRP A 148 -3.39 0.22 5.81
CA TRP A 148 -2.64 1.06 6.74
C TRP A 148 -1.12 1.00 6.53
N ASN A 149 -0.60 -0.11 5.98
CA ASN A 149 0.83 -0.21 5.65
C ASN A 149 1.27 0.86 4.64
N CYS A 150 0.33 1.47 3.88
CA CYS A 150 0.66 2.54 2.94
C CYS A 150 1.29 3.75 3.61
N ILE A 151 1.13 3.95 4.94
CA ILE A 151 1.83 5.01 5.67
C ILE A 151 3.35 4.84 5.68
N MET A 152 3.84 3.63 5.41
CA MET A 152 5.27 3.36 5.29
C MET A 152 5.84 3.85 3.95
N THR A 153 5.00 4.09 2.94
CA THR A 153 5.44 4.53 1.62
C THR A 153 5.88 5.99 1.60
N PRO A 154 6.78 6.37 0.67
CA PRO A 154 6.95 7.79 0.32
C PRO A 154 5.63 8.41 -0.16
N GLN A 155 5.50 9.71 0.00
CA GLN A 155 4.27 10.42 -0.38
C GLN A 155 3.84 10.16 -1.82
N PHE A 156 4.75 10.19 -2.80
CA PHE A 156 4.40 9.98 -4.20
C PHE A 156 3.81 8.59 -4.48
N VAL A 157 4.22 7.58 -3.70
CA VAL A 157 3.67 6.22 -3.77
C VAL A 157 2.29 6.16 -3.12
N PHE A 158 2.12 6.81 -1.96
CA PHE A 158 0.82 6.92 -1.31
C PHE A 158 -0.20 7.62 -2.21
N ASP A 159 0.21 8.73 -2.81
CA ASP A 159 -0.58 9.51 -3.76
C ASP A 159 -1.02 8.66 -4.95
N TYR A 160 -0.10 7.87 -5.52
CA TYR A 160 -0.43 6.93 -6.59
C TYR A 160 -1.49 5.92 -6.15
N ILE A 161 -1.33 5.29 -4.99
CA ILE A 161 -2.31 4.30 -4.47
C ILE A 161 -3.68 4.97 -4.31
N LEU A 162 -3.73 6.13 -3.66
CA LEU A 162 -4.98 6.86 -3.46
C LEU A 162 -5.66 7.23 -4.79
N VAL A 163 -4.90 7.80 -5.73
CA VAL A 163 -5.43 8.21 -7.04
C VAL A 163 -5.88 7.01 -7.84
N HIS A 164 -5.16 5.88 -7.80
CA HIS A 164 -5.55 4.63 -8.43
C HIS A 164 -6.95 4.18 -7.97
N GLU A 165 -7.19 4.17 -6.67
CA GLU A 165 -8.51 3.80 -6.12
C GLU A 165 -9.58 4.84 -6.42
N LEU A 166 -9.25 6.13 -6.44
CA LEU A 166 -10.18 7.18 -6.83
C LEU A 166 -10.59 7.07 -8.30
N VAL A 167 -9.65 6.77 -9.20
CA VAL A 167 -9.93 6.59 -10.63
C VAL A 167 -10.85 5.40 -10.87
N HIS A 168 -10.79 4.36 -10.03
CA HIS A 168 -11.71 3.23 -10.07
C HIS A 168 -13.18 3.60 -9.82
N LEU A 169 -13.47 4.74 -9.20
CA LEU A 169 -14.86 5.22 -9.09
C LEU A 169 -15.51 5.52 -10.45
N LYS A 170 -14.71 5.81 -11.46
CA LYS A 170 -15.15 6.08 -12.83
C LYS A 170 -14.83 4.94 -13.79
N TYR A 171 -13.64 4.37 -13.70
CA TYR A 171 -13.15 3.33 -14.60
C TYR A 171 -12.89 2.05 -13.80
N HIS A 172 -13.75 1.05 -13.97
CA HIS A 172 -13.66 -0.19 -13.19
C HIS A 172 -12.60 -1.17 -13.70
N ARG A 173 -12.03 -0.90 -14.88
CA ARG A 173 -10.99 -1.73 -15.52
C ARG A 173 -9.73 -0.91 -15.76
N HIS A 174 -8.58 -1.59 -15.72
CA HIS A 174 -7.29 -0.99 -16.03
C HIS A 174 -7.05 -0.89 -17.53
N ASP A 175 -7.97 -0.28 -18.26
CA ASP A 175 -7.87 0.01 -19.68
C ASP A 175 -7.07 1.30 -19.95
N ASN A 176 -7.04 1.71 -21.22
CA ASN A 176 -6.26 2.87 -21.64
C ASN A 176 -6.73 4.18 -20.97
N ASP A 177 -8.05 4.35 -20.84
CA ASP A 177 -8.63 5.55 -20.23
C ASP A 177 -8.32 5.64 -18.74
N PHE A 178 -8.31 4.48 -18.06
CA PHE A 178 -7.87 4.38 -16.66
C PHE A 178 -6.43 4.89 -16.49
N TRP A 179 -5.49 4.30 -17.25
CA TRP A 179 -4.07 4.64 -17.11
C TRP A 179 -3.73 6.05 -17.59
N GLN A 180 -4.41 6.55 -18.63
CA GLN A 180 -4.27 7.95 -19.05
C GLN A 180 -4.74 8.89 -17.95
N THR A 181 -5.85 8.58 -17.27
CA THR A 181 -6.36 9.40 -16.17
C THR A 181 -5.41 9.37 -14.97
N VAL A 182 -4.92 8.19 -14.58
CA VAL A 182 -3.91 8.08 -13.51
C VAL A 182 -2.66 8.88 -13.86
N GLY A 183 -2.11 8.70 -15.07
CA GLY A 183 -0.89 9.41 -15.51
C GLY A 183 -1.07 10.91 -15.64
N PHE A 184 -2.27 11.39 -15.98
CA PHE A 184 -2.57 12.82 -15.99
C PHE A 184 -2.55 13.42 -14.57
N ILE A 185 -3.04 12.70 -13.56
CA ILE A 185 -3.15 13.17 -12.18
C ILE A 185 -1.82 12.98 -11.43
N VAL A 186 -1.15 11.85 -11.65
CA VAL A 186 0.14 11.46 -11.03
C VAL A 186 1.09 11.03 -12.14
N PRO A 187 1.83 11.95 -12.76
CA PRO A 187 2.69 11.65 -13.91
C PRO A 187 3.74 10.56 -13.64
N ASP A 188 4.27 10.51 -12.42
CA ASP A 188 5.32 9.56 -12.01
C ASP A 188 4.78 8.22 -11.50
N TYR A 189 3.55 7.82 -11.88
CA TYR A 189 2.91 6.61 -11.36
C TYR A 189 3.70 5.33 -11.64
N GLU A 190 4.45 5.25 -12.75
CA GLU A 190 5.30 4.09 -13.04
C GLU A 190 6.44 3.97 -12.02
N SER A 191 7.03 5.08 -11.58
CA SER A 191 8.04 5.09 -10.51
C SER A 191 7.44 4.60 -9.18
N ALA A 192 6.19 4.95 -8.91
CA ALA A 192 5.48 4.48 -7.72
C ALA A 192 5.22 2.96 -7.76
N LYS A 193 4.86 2.42 -8.93
CA LYS A 193 4.71 0.98 -9.14
C LYS A 193 6.03 0.23 -8.94
N ASP A 194 7.12 0.75 -9.52
CA ASP A 194 8.45 0.16 -9.36
C ASP A 194 8.90 0.19 -7.89
N TRP A 195 8.64 1.28 -7.18
CA TRP A 195 8.93 1.37 -5.75
C TRP A 195 8.17 0.33 -4.93
N LEU A 196 6.86 0.15 -5.17
CA LEU A 196 6.03 -0.87 -4.52
C LEU A 196 6.51 -2.29 -4.82
N LEU A 197 6.91 -2.55 -6.05
CA LEU A 197 7.48 -3.85 -6.45
C LEU A 197 8.73 -4.18 -5.63
N ARG A 198 9.63 -3.21 -5.42
CA ARG A 198 10.91 -3.40 -4.72
C ARG A 198 10.82 -3.38 -3.20
N ASN A 199 9.82 -2.71 -2.64
CA ASN A 199 9.78 -2.45 -1.21
C ASN A 199 8.53 -2.99 -0.50
N GLY A 200 7.54 -3.44 -1.26
CA GLY A 200 6.23 -3.80 -0.73
C GLY A 200 6.27 -4.85 0.39
N VAL A 201 7.11 -5.87 0.27
CA VAL A 201 7.25 -6.92 1.32
C VAL A 201 7.96 -6.40 2.57
N LYS A 202 8.81 -5.37 2.42
CA LYS A 202 9.53 -4.77 3.57
C LYS A 202 8.63 -3.90 4.45
N MET A 203 7.39 -3.61 3.99
CA MET A 203 6.40 -2.80 4.69
C MET A 203 5.56 -3.66 5.65
N GLU A 204 6.25 -4.43 6.49
CA GLU A 204 5.67 -5.19 7.60
C GLU A 204 6.40 -4.81 8.90
N ILE A 205 5.68 -4.92 10.02
CA ILE A 205 6.19 -4.69 11.36
C ILE A 205 6.18 -5.97 12.18
#